data_bdec4376c0341c122f5284456f5cf398
#
_entry.id   bdec4376c0341c122f5284456f5cf398
#
_cell.length_a   1.000
_cell.length_b   1.000
_cell.length_c   1.000
_cell.angle_alpha   90.00
_cell.angle_beta   90.00
_cell.angle_gamma   90.00
#
_symmetry.space_group_name_H-M   'P 1'
#
loop_
_entity.id
_entity.type
_entity.pdbx_description
1 polymer ?
#
loop_
_entity_poly.entity_id
_entity_poly.type
_entity_poly.pdbx_seq_one_letter_code
_entity_poly.pdbx_strand_id
1 'polypeptide(L)'
;MKKLKNILQCNYIFYILLVLSLIYSFIFINFIIVKSEYKDSDKNLYGTVIDYKKSKDKTTIWVKGKEKVLVNYYSDINVSYGNYIYVYGVFKKPKEHGNFNLFNYKRYLLSNKINYVVTASNINVIKKNDNVFYTLKNNLLKRIKSANRSKGYILAFLYADKSLIEKDIYTKYQKIGVSHLFAVSGMHVSLISIVLLKLLNKIKERKRYIIVSIFLSIYLFLTNFTISMVRATFQ
;
A
#
# COMPACT_ATOMS: atom_id res chain seq x y z
N MET A 1 -23.98 21.56 -39.29
CA MET A 1 -22.75 22.28 -38.93
C MET A 1 -22.54 22.42 -37.41
N LYS A 2 -23.52 22.82 -36.57
CA LYS A 2 -23.34 22.94 -35.10
C LYS A 2 -22.87 21.63 -34.40
N LYS A 3 -23.43 20.46 -34.75
CA LYS A 3 -23.02 19.17 -34.15
C LYS A 3 -21.57 18.79 -34.43
N LEU A 4 -21.05 19.04 -35.64
CA LEU A 4 -19.63 18.79 -35.95
C LEU A 4 -18.68 19.72 -35.19
N LYS A 5 -19.08 20.99 -35.01
CA LYS A 5 -18.29 21.97 -34.21
C LYS A 5 -18.16 21.55 -32.75
N ASN A 6 -19.24 21.00 -32.15
CA ASN A 6 -19.21 20.52 -30.77
C ASN A 6 -18.33 19.26 -30.59
N ILE A 7 -18.33 18.36 -31.57
CA ILE A 7 -17.47 17.14 -31.56
C ILE A 7 -15.99 17.54 -31.71
N LEU A 8 -15.68 18.48 -32.60
CA LEU A 8 -14.32 18.99 -32.77
C LEU A 8 -13.84 19.75 -31.52
N GLN A 9 -14.68 20.56 -30.88
CA GLN A 9 -14.33 21.23 -29.63
C GLN A 9 -14.09 20.22 -28.49
N CYS A 10 -14.86 19.16 -28.39
CA CYS A 10 -14.66 18.13 -27.38
C CYS A 10 -13.32 17.37 -27.61
N ASN A 11 -12.95 17.11 -28.86
CA ASN A 11 -11.67 16.50 -29.18
C ASN A 11 -10.48 17.42 -28.87
N TYR A 12 -10.58 18.72 -29.14
CA TYR A 12 -9.53 19.67 -28.80
C TYR A 12 -9.27 19.75 -27.30
N ILE A 13 -10.32 19.82 -26.48
CA ILE A 13 -10.21 19.79 -25.02
C ILE A 13 -9.52 18.50 -24.55
N PHE A 14 -9.90 17.36 -25.13
CA PHE A 14 -9.27 16.06 -24.82
C PHE A 14 -7.77 16.08 -25.13
N TYR A 15 -7.35 16.56 -26.31
CA TYR A 15 -5.93 16.65 -26.66
C TYR A 15 -5.16 17.62 -25.79
N ILE A 16 -5.75 18.77 -25.42
CA ILE A 16 -5.14 19.72 -24.51
C ILE A 16 -4.93 19.08 -23.14
N LEU A 17 -5.93 18.38 -22.57
CA LEU A 17 -5.81 17.69 -21.29
C LEU A 17 -4.77 16.56 -21.35
N LEU A 18 -4.70 15.84 -22.46
CA LEU A 18 -3.70 14.79 -22.66
C LEU A 18 -2.29 15.38 -22.69
N VAL A 19 -2.06 16.45 -23.42
CA VAL A 19 -0.76 17.15 -23.46
C VAL A 19 -0.39 17.71 -22.09
N LEU A 20 -1.33 18.35 -21.39
CA LEU A 20 -1.10 18.87 -20.03
C LEU A 20 -0.76 17.73 -19.05
N SER A 21 -1.43 16.58 -19.16
CA SER A 21 -1.14 15.38 -18.36
C SER A 21 0.26 14.84 -18.64
N LEU A 22 0.70 14.82 -19.90
CA LEU A 22 2.06 14.39 -20.27
C LEU A 22 3.12 15.37 -19.75
N ILE A 23 2.89 16.69 -19.91
CA ILE A 23 3.77 17.73 -19.38
C ILE A 23 3.86 17.64 -17.85
N TYR A 24 2.71 17.51 -17.17
CA TYR A 24 2.68 17.33 -15.72
C TYR A 24 3.45 16.07 -15.28
N SER A 25 3.24 14.95 -15.97
CA SER A 25 3.95 13.69 -15.69
C SER A 25 5.46 13.84 -15.90
N PHE A 26 5.88 14.53 -16.95
CA PHE A 26 7.28 14.80 -17.22
C PHE A 26 7.92 15.68 -16.15
N ILE A 27 7.26 16.76 -15.75
CA ILE A 27 7.70 17.66 -14.66
C ILE A 27 7.74 16.88 -13.35
N PHE A 28 6.70 16.09 -13.04
CA PHE A 28 6.64 15.29 -11.83
C PHE A 28 7.80 14.29 -11.72
N ILE A 29 8.11 13.59 -12.81
CA ILE A 29 9.18 12.59 -12.84
C ILE A 29 10.57 13.22 -12.71
N ASN A 30 10.79 14.40 -13.33
CA ASN A 30 12.12 14.98 -13.43
C ASN A 30 12.43 16.05 -12.36
N PHE A 31 11.42 16.79 -11.88
CA PHE A 31 11.63 17.95 -11.01
C PHE A 31 11.09 17.78 -9.59
N ILE A 32 10.17 16.86 -9.34
CA ILE A 32 9.75 16.57 -7.97
C ILE A 32 10.70 15.51 -7.36
N ILE A 33 11.96 15.86 -7.26
CA ILE A 33 12.88 15.18 -6.34
C ILE A 33 12.50 15.67 -4.95
N VAL A 34 11.76 14.87 -4.20
CA VAL A 34 11.48 15.16 -2.80
C VAL A 34 12.83 15.23 -2.08
N LYS A 35 13.21 16.45 -1.66
CA LYS A 35 14.42 16.67 -0.91
C LYS A 35 14.28 15.91 0.41
N SER A 36 15.13 14.93 0.64
CA SER A 36 15.07 14.14 1.88
C SER A 36 15.54 14.97 3.07
N GLU A 37 14.87 14.78 4.19
CA GLU A 37 15.26 15.38 5.47
C GLU A 37 16.36 14.59 6.18
N TYR A 38 16.61 13.34 5.75
CA TYR A 38 17.69 12.50 6.28
C TYR A 38 18.94 12.57 5.41
N LYS A 39 20.08 12.28 6.05
CA LYS A 39 21.42 12.21 5.44
C LYS A 39 22.00 10.81 5.61
N ASP A 40 22.99 10.47 4.78
CA ASP A 40 23.71 9.18 4.89
C ASP A 40 24.46 9.04 6.24
N SER A 41 24.79 10.18 6.89
CA SER A 41 25.42 10.24 8.22
C SER A 41 24.49 9.95 9.38
N ASP A 42 23.18 10.00 9.16
CA ASP A 42 22.20 9.79 10.23
C ASP A 42 22.21 8.31 10.66
N LYS A 43 22.01 8.09 11.96
CA LYS A 43 21.98 6.75 12.56
C LYS A 43 20.68 6.49 13.31
N ASN A 44 19.94 7.54 13.63
CA ASN A 44 18.77 7.48 14.51
C ASN A 44 17.50 7.80 13.72
N LEU A 45 16.48 6.96 13.86
CA LEU A 45 15.16 7.15 13.30
C LEU A 45 14.11 6.99 14.41
N TYR A 46 13.24 7.98 14.54
CA TYR A 46 12.04 7.92 15.37
C TYR A 46 10.83 7.98 14.46
N GLY A 47 9.85 7.14 14.73
CA GLY A 47 8.62 7.19 13.93
C GLY A 47 7.61 6.11 14.25
N THR A 48 6.46 6.23 13.60
CA THR A 48 5.33 5.32 13.77
C THR A 48 5.34 4.23 12.70
N VAL A 49 5.14 3.00 13.09
CA VAL A 49 5.01 1.85 12.19
C VAL A 49 3.69 1.97 11.41
N ILE A 50 3.78 2.16 10.09
CA ILE A 50 2.62 2.20 9.19
C ILE A 50 2.33 0.84 8.56
N ASP A 51 3.39 0.06 8.29
CA ASP A 51 3.27 -1.28 7.73
C ASP A 51 4.48 -2.12 8.13
N TYR A 52 4.33 -3.43 8.14
CA TYR A 52 5.45 -4.35 8.32
C TYR A 52 5.20 -5.68 7.63
N LYS A 53 6.28 -6.30 7.14
CA LYS A 53 6.27 -7.64 6.55
C LYS A 53 7.38 -8.47 7.16
N LYS A 54 7.00 -9.62 7.72
CA LYS A 54 7.94 -10.57 8.30
C LYS A 54 8.21 -11.68 7.29
N SER A 55 9.47 -11.84 6.90
CA SER A 55 9.97 -12.96 6.09
C SER A 55 10.81 -13.87 6.99
N LYS A 56 11.28 -15.03 6.48
CA LYS A 56 12.11 -15.97 7.26
C LYS A 56 13.37 -15.30 7.80
N ASP A 57 14.04 -14.49 6.97
CA ASP A 57 15.38 -13.97 7.27
C ASP A 57 15.38 -12.49 7.68
N LYS A 58 14.26 -11.77 7.49
CA LYS A 58 14.19 -10.34 7.81
C LYS A 58 12.77 -9.85 8.05
N THR A 59 12.67 -8.82 8.86
CA THR A 59 11.46 -8.01 9.02
C THR A 59 11.67 -6.67 8.31
N THR A 60 10.80 -6.36 7.34
CA THR A 60 10.78 -5.07 6.65
C THR A 60 9.68 -4.23 7.25
N ILE A 61 9.99 -3.02 7.71
CA ILE A 61 9.08 -2.14 8.43
C ILE A 61 9.03 -0.79 7.70
N TRP A 62 7.83 -0.30 7.42
CA TRP A 62 7.59 1.05 6.90
C TRP A 62 7.32 1.97 8.08
N VAL A 63 8.21 2.94 8.27
CA VAL A 63 8.16 3.87 9.39
C VAL A 63 7.87 5.27 8.88
N LYS A 64 6.90 5.94 9.49
CA LYS A 64 6.60 7.35 9.27
C LYS A 64 7.26 8.17 10.39
N GLY A 65 8.41 8.73 10.10
CA GLY A 65 9.10 9.71 10.93
C GLY A 65 8.91 11.10 10.35
N LYS A 66 9.99 11.87 10.17
CA LYS A 66 10.00 13.13 9.39
C LYS A 66 9.55 12.88 7.97
N GLU A 67 10.05 11.83 7.37
CA GLU A 67 9.58 11.27 6.10
C GLU A 67 9.34 9.77 6.23
N LYS A 68 8.79 9.16 5.17
CA LYS A 68 8.56 7.72 5.12
C LYS A 68 9.87 7.00 4.81
N VAL A 69 10.28 6.08 5.69
CA VAL A 69 11.53 5.32 5.60
C VAL A 69 11.24 3.83 5.61
N LEU A 70 12.01 3.07 4.83
CA LEU A 70 11.97 1.61 4.85
C LEU A 70 13.07 1.09 5.77
N VAL A 71 12.71 0.30 6.76
CA VAL A 71 13.64 -0.30 7.72
C VAL A 71 13.72 -1.80 7.49
N ASN A 72 14.92 -2.32 7.26
CA ASN A 72 15.20 -3.74 7.22
C ASN A 72 15.89 -4.16 8.52
N TYR A 73 15.32 -5.16 9.19
CA TYR A 73 15.86 -5.73 10.42
C TYR A 73 16.00 -7.25 10.29
N TYR A 74 17.17 -7.78 10.60
CA TYR A 74 17.51 -9.18 10.37
C TYR A 74 17.41 -10.07 11.61
N SER A 75 16.94 -9.50 12.71
CA SER A 75 16.64 -10.27 13.92
C SER A 75 15.13 -10.30 14.16
N ASP A 76 14.71 -11.14 15.10
CA ASP A 76 13.29 -11.24 15.43
C ASP A 76 12.84 -10.04 16.25
N ILE A 77 11.69 -9.48 15.88
CA ILE A 77 11.08 -8.37 16.59
C ILE A 77 9.57 -8.49 16.59
N ASN A 78 8.96 -8.10 17.69
CA ASN A 78 7.51 -8.02 17.79
C ASN A 78 7.04 -6.57 17.66
N VAL A 79 6.74 -6.18 16.43
CA VAL A 79 6.17 -4.86 16.12
C VAL A 79 4.72 -5.00 15.69
N SER A 80 3.94 -3.95 15.93
CA SER A 80 2.54 -3.84 15.53
C SER A 80 2.27 -2.52 14.84
N TYR A 81 1.21 -2.46 14.03
CA TYR A 81 0.77 -1.21 13.41
C TYR A 81 0.52 -0.14 14.45
N GLY A 82 1.01 1.07 14.17
CA GLY A 82 0.85 2.23 15.04
C GLY A 82 1.83 2.33 16.20
N ASN A 83 2.70 1.33 16.43
CA ASN A 83 3.74 1.46 17.45
C ASN A 83 4.70 2.59 17.10
N TYR A 84 5.07 3.40 18.10
CA TYR A 84 6.13 4.38 17.96
C TYR A 84 7.45 3.73 18.32
N ILE A 85 8.40 3.71 17.38
CA ILE A 85 9.66 2.99 17.51
C ILE A 85 10.86 3.93 17.38
N TYR A 86 11.94 3.56 18.05
CA TYR A 86 13.29 4.05 17.83
C TYR A 86 14.08 3.00 17.07
N VAL A 87 14.77 3.43 16.04
CA VAL A 87 15.61 2.58 15.20
C VAL A 87 17.01 3.17 15.16
N TYR A 88 18.00 2.35 15.49
CA TYR A 88 19.41 2.66 15.29
C TYR A 88 19.95 1.81 14.13
N GLY A 89 20.58 2.45 13.14
CA GLY A 89 21.06 1.74 11.98
C GLY A 89 21.73 2.62 10.93
N VAL A 90 22.07 2.00 9.80
CA VAL A 90 22.75 2.65 8.69
C VAL A 90 21.75 3.08 7.63
N PHE A 91 21.74 4.37 7.32
CA PHE A 91 20.93 4.97 6.28
C PHE A 91 21.62 4.85 4.92
N LYS A 92 20.93 4.33 3.94
CA LYS A 92 21.45 4.22 2.56
C LYS A 92 20.38 4.66 1.55
N LYS A 93 20.80 5.45 0.57
CA LYS A 93 19.96 5.73 -0.60
C LYS A 93 19.85 4.47 -1.46
N PRO A 94 18.67 4.14 -1.96
CA PRO A 94 18.51 3.01 -2.88
C PRO A 94 19.36 3.22 -4.13
N LYS A 95 20.16 2.22 -4.49
CA LYS A 95 20.96 2.25 -5.72
C LYS A 95 20.10 1.93 -6.94
N GLU A 96 20.44 2.49 -8.08
CA GLU A 96 19.90 2.06 -9.36
C GLU A 96 20.51 0.72 -9.76
N HIS A 97 19.69 -0.17 -10.29
CA HIS A 97 20.20 -1.35 -10.97
C HIS A 97 20.66 -0.96 -12.36
N GLY A 98 21.92 -1.29 -12.70
CA GLY A 98 22.55 -0.97 -13.98
C GLY A 98 22.03 -1.76 -15.18
N ASN A 99 21.18 -2.78 -14.99
CA ASN A 99 20.69 -3.60 -16.09
C ASN A 99 19.37 -3.06 -16.63
N PHE A 100 19.35 -2.78 -17.92
CA PHE A 100 18.15 -2.49 -18.73
C PHE A 100 17.18 -3.65 -18.60
N ASN A 101 15.93 -3.46 -18.33
CA ASN A 101 14.84 -4.45 -18.18
C ASN A 101 14.69 -5.10 -16.79
N LEU A 102 15.48 -4.78 -15.78
CA LEU A 102 15.20 -5.22 -14.43
C LEU A 102 14.32 -4.22 -13.67
N PHE A 103 13.60 -4.74 -12.69
CA PHE A 103 12.75 -3.93 -11.82
C PHE A 103 13.57 -2.84 -11.12
N ASN A 104 13.27 -1.57 -11.40
CA ASN A 104 13.97 -0.44 -10.80
C ASN A 104 13.47 -0.17 -9.38
N TYR A 105 14.16 -0.77 -8.41
CA TYR A 105 13.81 -0.67 -7.00
C TYR A 105 13.87 0.77 -6.46
N LYS A 106 14.82 1.59 -6.93
CA LYS A 106 14.91 3.00 -6.55
C LYS A 106 13.67 3.77 -6.98
N ARG A 107 13.23 3.62 -8.24
CA ARG A 107 12.01 4.27 -8.75
C ARG A 107 10.78 3.80 -7.99
N TYR A 108 10.67 2.52 -7.68
CA TYR A 108 9.58 1.98 -6.86
C TYR A 108 9.54 2.61 -5.45
N LEU A 109 10.67 2.77 -4.78
CA LEU A 109 10.74 3.39 -3.47
C LEU A 109 10.39 4.89 -3.54
N LEU A 110 10.91 5.61 -4.52
CA LEU A 110 10.61 7.02 -4.74
C LEU A 110 9.12 7.25 -5.04
N SER A 111 8.47 6.40 -5.83
CA SER A 111 7.02 6.47 -6.07
C SER A 111 6.20 6.27 -4.80
N ASN A 112 6.74 5.57 -3.80
CA ASN A 112 6.17 5.42 -2.46
C ASN A 112 6.62 6.51 -1.47
N LYS A 113 7.31 7.57 -1.95
CA LYS A 113 7.88 8.65 -1.15
C LYS A 113 8.89 8.15 -0.10
N ILE A 114 9.69 7.16 -0.46
CA ILE A 114 10.75 6.58 0.37
C ILE A 114 12.09 6.93 -0.26
N ASN A 115 12.85 7.82 0.38
CA ASN A 115 14.16 8.26 -0.09
C ASN A 115 15.29 7.45 0.53
N TYR A 116 15.08 6.86 1.70
CA TYR A 116 16.08 6.10 2.44
C TYR A 116 15.61 4.71 2.82
N VAL A 117 16.56 3.78 2.77
CA VAL A 117 16.44 2.44 3.36
C VAL A 117 17.41 2.34 4.51
N VAL A 118 16.90 2.00 5.69
CA VAL A 118 17.70 1.84 6.89
C VAL A 118 17.92 0.35 7.17
N THR A 119 19.19 -0.05 7.28
CA THR A 119 19.53 -1.37 7.83
C THR A 119 19.69 -1.19 9.34
N ALA A 120 18.69 -1.67 10.09
CA ALA A 120 18.67 -1.49 11.52
C ALA A 120 19.59 -2.51 12.21
N SER A 121 20.39 -2.02 13.14
CA SER A 121 21.15 -2.84 14.11
C SER A 121 20.35 -3.07 15.39
N ASN A 122 19.54 -2.08 15.79
CA ASN A 122 18.68 -2.17 16.97
C ASN A 122 17.34 -1.45 16.73
N ILE A 123 16.26 -2.02 17.26
CA ILE A 123 14.93 -1.41 17.23
C ILE A 123 14.28 -1.55 18.60
N ASN A 124 13.83 -0.43 19.16
CA ASN A 124 13.12 -0.40 20.44
C ASN A 124 11.72 0.18 20.25
N VAL A 125 10.72 -0.48 20.81
CA VAL A 125 9.35 0.05 20.85
C VAL A 125 9.26 1.00 22.05
N ILE A 126 9.14 2.30 21.76
CA ILE A 126 9.04 3.36 22.77
C ILE A 126 7.60 3.43 23.31
N LYS A 127 6.63 3.42 22.40
CA LYS A 127 5.22 3.54 22.78
C LYS A 127 4.38 2.55 21.95
N LYS A 128 3.52 1.81 22.64
CA LYS A 128 2.51 0.99 21.98
C LYS A 128 1.42 1.88 21.36
N ASN A 129 0.74 1.34 20.37
CA ASN A 129 -0.32 2.05 19.67
C ASN A 129 -1.53 2.31 20.59
N ASP A 130 -2.01 3.55 20.58
CA ASP A 130 -3.24 3.98 21.28
C ASP A 130 -4.41 4.28 20.30
N ASN A 131 -4.20 4.16 18.99
CA ASN A 131 -5.20 4.47 17.99
C ASN A 131 -6.15 3.29 17.77
N VAL A 132 -7.45 3.55 17.90
CA VAL A 132 -8.51 2.53 17.78
C VAL A 132 -8.45 1.79 16.43
N PHE A 133 -8.18 2.50 15.34
CA PHE A 133 -8.10 1.90 14.00
C PHE A 133 -6.93 0.92 13.86
N TYR A 134 -5.75 1.26 14.37
CA TYR A 134 -4.62 0.35 14.38
C TYR A 134 -4.84 -0.82 15.34
N THR A 135 -5.50 -0.59 16.45
CA THR A 135 -5.89 -1.66 17.39
C THR A 135 -6.84 -2.65 16.72
N LEU A 136 -7.87 -2.15 16.02
CA LEU A 136 -8.77 -2.98 15.24
C LEU A 136 -8.02 -3.81 14.19
N LYS A 137 -7.14 -3.16 13.41
CA LYS A 137 -6.31 -3.82 12.40
C LYS A 137 -5.42 -4.90 13.00
N ASN A 138 -4.73 -4.62 14.10
CA ASN A 138 -3.88 -5.57 14.79
C ASN A 138 -4.68 -6.79 15.30
N ASN A 139 -5.85 -6.57 15.88
CA ASN A 139 -6.73 -7.62 16.39
C ASN A 139 -7.26 -8.52 15.26
N LEU A 140 -7.70 -7.93 14.14
CA LEU A 140 -8.14 -8.68 12.97
C LEU A 140 -7.00 -9.52 12.39
N LEU A 141 -5.82 -8.94 12.22
CA LEU A 141 -4.65 -9.67 11.73
C LEU A 141 -4.23 -10.80 12.67
N LYS A 142 -4.30 -10.58 13.99
CA LYS A 142 -4.00 -11.61 14.98
C LYS A 142 -4.98 -12.80 14.85
N ARG A 143 -6.28 -12.51 14.72
CA ARG A 143 -7.32 -13.54 14.50
C ARG A 143 -7.09 -14.31 13.20
N ILE A 144 -6.76 -13.62 12.08
CA ILE A 144 -6.50 -14.29 10.80
C ILE A 144 -5.23 -15.16 10.90
N LYS A 145 -4.18 -14.68 11.55
CA LYS A 145 -2.93 -15.44 11.72
C LYS A 145 -3.10 -16.68 12.61
N SER A 146 -4.09 -16.67 13.51
CA SER A 146 -4.44 -17.85 14.31
C SER A 146 -5.28 -18.88 13.54
N ALA A 147 -5.86 -18.52 12.41
CA ALA A 147 -6.56 -19.47 11.53
C ALA A 147 -5.56 -20.46 10.90
N ASN A 148 -5.97 -21.73 10.75
CA ASN A 148 -5.06 -22.80 10.34
C ASN A 148 -4.58 -22.68 8.88
N ARG A 149 -5.03 -23.55 7.99
CA ARG A 149 -4.50 -23.68 6.61
C ARG A 149 -4.79 -22.49 5.69
N SER A 150 -5.87 -21.76 5.93
CA SER A 150 -6.37 -20.71 5.02
C SER A 150 -5.80 -19.30 5.29
N LYS A 151 -4.99 -19.12 6.35
CA LYS A 151 -4.50 -17.79 6.76
C LYS A 151 -3.77 -17.02 5.66
N GLY A 152 -2.92 -17.68 4.88
CA GLY A 152 -2.16 -17.07 3.79
C GLY A 152 -3.08 -16.54 2.69
N TYR A 153 -4.08 -17.31 2.32
CA TYR A 153 -5.08 -16.90 1.31
C TYR A 153 -5.96 -15.78 1.83
N ILE A 154 -6.45 -15.85 3.06
CA ILE A 154 -7.27 -14.79 3.66
C ILE A 154 -6.49 -13.47 3.72
N LEU A 155 -5.22 -13.50 4.13
CA LEU A 155 -4.37 -12.31 4.15
C LEU A 155 -4.13 -11.75 2.75
N ALA A 156 -3.88 -12.61 1.76
CA ALA A 156 -3.69 -12.17 0.39
C ALA A 156 -4.95 -11.52 -0.20
N PHE A 157 -6.13 -12.12 0.00
CA PHE A 157 -7.39 -11.60 -0.51
C PHE A 157 -7.89 -10.36 0.22
N LEU A 158 -7.76 -10.29 1.55
CA LEU A 158 -8.29 -9.18 2.33
C LEU A 158 -7.30 -8.02 2.49
N TYR A 159 -6.01 -8.31 2.55
CA TYR A 159 -4.98 -7.32 2.87
C TYR A 159 -3.91 -7.14 1.78
N ALA A 160 -4.01 -7.84 0.66
CA ALA A 160 -2.98 -7.92 -0.37
C ALA A 160 -1.61 -8.41 0.17
N ASP A 161 -1.60 -9.09 1.33
CA ASP A 161 -0.38 -9.60 1.95
C ASP A 161 -0.15 -11.06 1.57
N LYS A 162 0.83 -11.29 0.71
CA LYS A 162 1.21 -12.61 0.17
C LYS A 162 2.32 -13.29 0.99
N SER A 163 2.75 -12.68 2.09
CA SER A 163 3.94 -13.13 2.86
C SER A 163 3.82 -14.54 3.41
N LEU A 164 2.61 -15.03 3.64
CA LEU A 164 2.32 -16.37 4.14
C LEU A 164 1.95 -17.38 3.04
N ILE A 165 1.96 -16.98 1.77
CA ILE A 165 1.79 -17.93 0.66
C ILE A 165 3.16 -18.51 0.31
N GLU A 166 3.23 -19.84 0.22
CA GLU A 166 4.45 -20.53 -0.20
C GLU A 166 4.86 -20.10 -1.61
N LYS A 167 6.17 -19.86 -1.80
CA LYS A 167 6.70 -19.38 -3.10
C LYS A 167 6.35 -20.33 -4.24
N ASP A 168 6.41 -21.64 -4.02
CA ASP A 168 6.11 -22.64 -5.03
C ASP A 168 4.64 -22.63 -5.45
N ILE A 169 3.74 -22.43 -4.51
CA ILE A 169 2.32 -22.26 -4.77
C ILE A 169 2.10 -20.96 -5.57
N TYR A 170 2.70 -19.86 -5.13
CA TYR A 170 2.55 -18.57 -5.82
C TYR A 170 3.09 -18.61 -7.25
N THR A 171 4.24 -19.27 -7.49
CA THR A 171 4.78 -19.45 -8.85
C THR A 171 3.90 -20.30 -9.75
N LYS A 172 3.22 -21.32 -9.21
CA LYS A 172 2.20 -22.09 -9.96
C LYS A 172 1.05 -21.19 -10.39
N TYR A 173 0.53 -20.34 -9.51
CA TYR A 173 -0.52 -19.37 -9.87
C TYR A 173 -0.06 -18.34 -10.91
N GLN A 174 1.23 -17.92 -10.85
CA GLN A 174 1.81 -17.05 -11.88
C GLN A 174 1.88 -17.75 -13.25
N LYS A 175 2.32 -19.00 -13.30
CA LYS A 175 2.39 -19.79 -14.55
C LYS A 175 1.02 -19.98 -15.20
N ILE A 176 -0.03 -20.15 -14.41
CA ILE A 176 -1.43 -20.29 -14.88
C ILE A 176 -2.05 -18.92 -15.24
N GLY A 177 -1.37 -17.80 -14.93
CA GLY A 177 -1.86 -16.44 -15.22
C GLY A 177 -2.88 -15.87 -14.22
N VAL A 178 -3.21 -16.60 -13.15
CA VAL A 178 -4.23 -16.19 -12.16
C VAL A 178 -3.66 -15.52 -10.90
N SER A 179 -2.39 -15.18 -10.91
CA SER A 179 -1.73 -14.50 -9.76
C SER A 179 -2.34 -13.14 -9.41
N HIS A 180 -3.05 -12.50 -10.35
CA HIS A 180 -3.78 -11.25 -10.14
C HIS A 180 -4.93 -11.39 -9.12
N LEU A 181 -5.45 -12.61 -8.89
CA LEU A 181 -6.45 -12.85 -7.84
C LEU A 181 -5.93 -12.58 -6.43
N PHE A 182 -4.61 -12.68 -6.22
CA PHE A 182 -3.98 -12.34 -4.94
C PHE A 182 -3.67 -10.84 -4.78
N ALA A 183 -4.05 -10.02 -5.73
CA ALA A 183 -4.02 -8.59 -5.61
C ALA A 183 -5.43 -8.09 -5.31
N VAL A 184 -5.60 -7.31 -4.24
CA VAL A 184 -6.89 -6.67 -3.97
C VAL A 184 -7.21 -5.74 -5.14
N SER A 185 -8.32 -6.01 -5.84
CA SER A 185 -8.71 -5.34 -7.07
C SER A 185 -10.08 -4.69 -6.95
N GLY A 186 -10.45 -3.88 -7.94
CA GLY A 186 -11.79 -3.30 -8.03
C GLY A 186 -12.91 -4.33 -7.99
N MET A 187 -12.68 -5.53 -8.54
CA MET A 187 -13.64 -6.63 -8.50
C MET A 187 -13.99 -7.03 -7.05
N HIS A 188 -13.01 -7.05 -6.15
CA HIS A 188 -13.25 -7.36 -4.73
C HIS A 188 -14.15 -6.30 -4.09
N VAL A 189 -13.90 -5.01 -4.37
CA VAL A 189 -14.73 -3.91 -3.88
C VAL A 189 -16.15 -4.03 -4.39
N SER A 190 -16.32 -4.25 -5.70
CA SER A 190 -17.64 -4.40 -6.33
C SER A 190 -18.40 -5.59 -5.75
N LEU A 191 -17.74 -6.74 -5.58
CA LEU A 191 -18.36 -7.94 -5.00
C LEU A 191 -18.82 -7.68 -3.56
N ILE A 192 -17.95 -7.11 -2.72
CA ILE A 192 -18.27 -6.75 -1.34
C ILE A 192 -19.44 -5.76 -1.30
N SER A 193 -19.42 -4.75 -2.17
CA SER A 193 -20.49 -3.74 -2.25
C SER A 193 -21.83 -4.37 -2.62
N ILE A 194 -21.88 -5.24 -3.62
CA ILE A 194 -23.10 -5.94 -4.05
C ILE A 194 -23.64 -6.81 -2.92
N VAL A 195 -22.77 -7.57 -2.26
CA VAL A 195 -23.19 -8.42 -1.11
C VAL A 195 -23.75 -7.57 0.01
N LEU A 196 -23.06 -6.49 0.39
CA LEU A 196 -23.54 -5.59 1.45
C LEU A 196 -24.86 -4.91 1.08
N LEU A 197 -25.00 -4.43 -0.15
CA LEU A 197 -26.24 -3.82 -0.63
C LEU A 197 -27.41 -4.82 -0.61
N LYS A 198 -27.17 -6.10 -0.92
CA LYS A 198 -28.19 -7.16 -0.80
C LYS A 198 -28.54 -7.48 0.63
N LEU A 199 -27.55 -7.59 1.52
CA LEU A 199 -27.79 -7.85 2.94
C LEU A 199 -28.58 -6.73 3.62
N LEU A 200 -28.35 -5.49 3.20
CA LEU A 200 -28.97 -4.29 3.75
C LEU A 200 -30.25 -3.87 2.99
N ASN A 201 -30.86 -4.75 2.19
CA ASN A 201 -32.01 -4.42 1.35
C ASN A 201 -33.25 -3.93 2.12
N LYS A 202 -33.39 -4.33 3.41
CA LYS A 202 -34.47 -3.89 4.30
C LYS A 202 -34.30 -2.46 4.82
N ILE A 203 -33.12 -1.85 4.64
CA ILE A 203 -32.81 -0.49 5.09
C ILE A 203 -33.15 0.51 3.98
N LYS A 204 -33.67 1.70 4.34
CA LYS A 204 -33.94 2.79 3.39
C LYS A 204 -32.69 3.07 2.54
N GLU A 205 -32.89 3.25 1.25
CA GLU A 205 -31.83 3.33 0.23
C GLU A 205 -30.70 4.30 0.61
N ARG A 206 -31.03 5.53 0.98
CA ARG A 206 -30.03 6.53 1.38
C ARG A 206 -29.15 6.08 2.57
N LYS A 207 -29.74 5.46 3.60
CA LYS A 207 -29.00 4.94 4.76
C LYS A 207 -28.12 3.75 4.36
N ARG A 208 -28.62 2.89 3.48
CA ARG A 208 -27.90 1.73 2.96
C ARG A 208 -26.59 2.12 2.27
N TYR A 209 -26.64 3.11 1.36
CA TYR A 209 -25.44 3.60 0.71
C TYR A 209 -24.45 4.24 1.68
N ILE A 210 -24.92 4.99 2.66
CA ILE A 210 -24.06 5.58 3.71
C ILE A 210 -23.31 4.48 4.47
N ILE A 211 -24.03 3.43 4.90
CA ILE A 211 -23.41 2.30 5.64
C ILE A 211 -22.35 1.60 4.79
N VAL A 212 -22.66 1.33 3.52
CA VAL A 212 -21.70 0.70 2.59
C VAL A 212 -20.48 1.57 2.36
N SER A 213 -20.67 2.89 2.19
CA SER A 213 -19.54 3.83 2.02
C SER A 213 -18.64 3.89 3.25
N ILE A 214 -19.20 3.89 4.45
CA ILE A 214 -18.44 3.84 5.71
C ILE A 214 -17.64 2.53 5.78
N PHE A 215 -18.29 1.40 5.46
CA PHE A 215 -17.62 0.10 5.45
C PHE A 215 -16.45 0.06 4.46
N LEU A 216 -16.65 0.54 3.24
CA LEU A 216 -15.59 0.61 2.22
C LEU A 216 -14.45 1.54 2.64
N SER A 217 -14.74 2.65 3.31
CA SER A 217 -13.71 3.55 3.86
C SER A 217 -12.86 2.86 4.93
N ILE A 218 -13.48 2.08 5.82
CA ILE A 218 -12.76 1.26 6.81
C ILE A 218 -11.92 0.19 6.09
N TYR A 219 -12.47 -0.45 5.07
CA TYR A 219 -11.76 -1.47 4.31
C TYR A 219 -10.55 -0.90 3.55
N LEU A 220 -10.67 0.30 2.97
CA LEU A 220 -9.53 1.05 2.40
C LEU A 220 -8.40 1.24 3.41
N PHE A 221 -8.73 1.66 4.62
CA PHE A 221 -7.74 1.80 5.69
C PHE A 221 -7.06 0.47 6.03
N LEU A 222 -7.83 -0.62 6.13
CA LEU A 222 -7.29 -1.94 6.43
C LEU A 222 -6.31 -2.44 5.35
N THR A 223 -6.55 -2.09 4.08
CA THR A 223 -5.71 -2.47 2.93
C THR A 223 -4.55 -1.50 2.66
N ASN A 224 -4.25 -0.57 3.57
CA ASN A 224 -3.20 0.46 3.44
C ASN A 224 -3.38 1.33 2.19
N PHE A 225 -4.60 1.67 1.79
CA PHE A 225 -4.89 2.55 0.66
C PHE A 225 -4.21 2.10 -0.64
N THR A 226 -4.29 0.82 -0.97
CA THR A 226 -3.74 0.36 -2.26
C THR A 226 -4.41 1.10 -3.42
N ILE A 227 -3.63 1.49 -4.43
CA ILE A 227 -4.09 2.34 -5.55
C ILE A 227 -5.33 1.74 -6.23
N SER A 228 -5.35 0.41 -6.42
CA SER A 228 -6.48 -0.30 -7.01
C SER A 228 -7.77 -0.14 -6.20
N MET A 229 -7.64 -0.21 -4.87
CA MET A 229 -8.77 -0.07 -3.94
C MET A 229 -9.31 1.36 -3.90
N VAL A 230 -8.39 2.35 -3.81
CA VAL A 230 -8.76 3.77 -3.86
C VAL A 230 -9.57 4.05 -5.10
N ARG A 231 -9.05 3.67 -6.28
CA ARG A 231 -9.77 3.88 -7.55
C ARG A 231 -11.15 3.23 -7.58
N ALA A 232 -11.26 1.99 -7.09
CA ALA A 232 -12.52 1.27 -7.12
C ALA A 232 -13.57 1.77 -6.11
N THR A 233 -13.13 2.39 -5.01
CA THR A 233 -14.05 2.92 -4.00
C THR A 233 -14.64 4.27 -4.41
N PHE A 234 -13.93 5.03 -5.26
CA PHE A 234 -14.39 6.33 -5.76
C PHE A 234 -15.07 6.26 -7.15
N GLN A 235 -15.24 5.10 -7.73
CA GLN A 235 -16.10 4.83 -8.89
C GLN A 235 -17.52 4.47 -8.45
#